data_64f1ac4313083e9037677e864fb87880
#
_entry.id   64f1ac4313083e9037677e864fb87880
#
_cell.length_a   1.000
_cell.length_b   1.000
_cell.length_c   1.000
_cell.angle_alpha   90.00
_cell.angle_beta   90.00
_cell.angle_gamma   90.00
#
_symmetry.space_group_name_H-M   'P 1'
#
loop_
_entity.id
_entity.type
_entity.pdbx_description
1 polymer ?
#
loop_
_entity_poly.entity_id
_entity_poly.type
_entity_poly.pdbx_seq_one_letter_code
_entity_poly.pdbx_strand_id
1 'polypeptide(L)'
;KDKQLYKVTLENGESIYCTQEHKWPVLYKNSYKKKTTEELKSGDRFFINQNNILSNGTIGSYEDGMFFGYWYGDGSATEVEDGVFQYGFTFGYGDKIDFWLPFIKNYLLKITGKEFKGSLRNRGQKDWVEIATRDKAVRTLFNNFGIKSKKELPDKLLTEFSENFRRGFIDGLLSADGSVDTAR
;
A
#
# COMPACT_ATOMS: atom_id res chain seq x y z
N LYS A 1 28.82 4.90 -12.28
CA LYS A 1 29.61 5.68 -11.29
C LYS A 1 29.22 5.17 -9.92
N ASP A 2 30.17 4.59 -9.20
CA ASP A 2 29.97 4.12 -7.83
C ASP A 2 29.67 5.34 -6.94
N LYS A 3 28.50 5.31 -6.29
CA LYS A 3 28.15 6.37 -5.32
C LYS A 3 28.78 6.02 -3.99
N GLN A 4 29.48 6.97 -3.39
CA GLN A 4 30.01 6.83 -2.03
C GLN A 4 28.85 6.72 -1.05
N LEU A 5 28.88 5.68 -0.19
CA LEU A 5 27.95 5.49 0.89
C LEU A 5 28.52 6.03 2.21
N TYR A 6 27.67 6.68 2.97
CA TYR A 6 27.94 7.17 4.31
C TYR A 6 27.26 6.25 5.32
N LYS A 7 27.94 5.93 6.39
CA LYS A 7 27.40 5.18 7.51
C LYS A 7 26.87 6.17 8.56
N VAL A 8 25.57 6.19 8.77
CA VAL A 8 24.94 6.94 9.85
C VAL A 8 24.68 5.97 11.00
N THR A 9 25.28 6.21 12.16
CA THR A 9 25.11 5.38 13.35
C THR A 9 24.23 6.13 14.36
N LEU A 10 23.19 5.44 14.84
CA LEU A 10 22.24 5.93 15.82
C LEU A 10 22.74 5.65 17.24
N GLU A 11 22.18 6.35 18.23
CA GLU A 11 22.55 6.18 19.65
C GLU A 11 22.25 4.75 20.18
N ASN A 12 21.24 4.08 19.60
CA ASN A 12 20.92 2.68 19.93
C ASN A 12 21.87 1.66 19.31
N GLY A 13 22.91 2.08 18.58
CA GLY A 13 23.90 1.23 17.91
C GLY A 13 23.50 0.78 16.48
N GLU A 14 22.29 1.03 16.06
CA GLU A 14 21.87 0.74 14.68
C GLU A 14 22.61 1.63 13.69
N SER A 15 22.90 1.10 12.51
CA SER A 15 23.59 1.84 11.45
C SER A 15 22.87 1.69 10.12
N ILE A 16 22.76 2.80 9.42
CA ILE A 16 22.12 2.90 8.11
C ILE A 16 23.15 3.40 7.11
N TYR A 17 23.25 2.75 5.95
CA TYR A 17 24.09 3.19 4.84
C TYR A 17 23.26 3.97 3.83
N CYS A 18 23.69 5.15 3.44
CA CYS A 18 22.96 6.04 2.55
C CYS A 18 23.91 6.91 1.72
N THR A 19 23.38 7.51 0.67
CA THR A 19 24.14 8.45 -0.17
C THR A 19 24.24 9.81 0.49
N GLN A 20 25.16 10.65 0.02
CA GLN A 20 25.37 12.01 0.54
C GLN A 20 24.11 12.86 0.49
N GLU A 21 23.36 12.76 -0.61
CA GLU A 21 22.17 13.54 -0.88
C GLU A 21 20.87 12.99 -0.22
N HIS A 22 20.95 11.84 0.46
CA HIS A 22 19.76 11.26 1.13
C HIS A 22 19.20 12.24 2.16
N LYS A 23 17.87 12.41 2.15
CA LYS A 23 17.18 13.41 3.00
C LYS A 23 16.58 12.75 4.23
N TRP A 24 16.96 13.25 5.38
CA TRP A 24 16.53 12.80 6.70
C TRP A 24 15.53 13.78 7.32
N PRO A 25 14.40 13.31 7.88
CA PRO A 25 13.52 14.13 8.67
C PRO A 25 14.10 14.31 10.07
N VAL A 26 14.71 15.47 10.34
CA VAL A 26 15.32 15.79 11.63
C VAL A 26 14.37 16.65 12.46
N LEU A 27 14.21 16.31 13.74
CA LEU A 27 13.40 17.10 14.67
C LEU A 27 14.07 18.47 14.91
N TYR A 28 13.32 19.54 14.66
CA TYR A 28 13.76 20.89 14.90
C TYR A 28 12.67 21.68 15.62
N LYS A 29 12.91 22.02 16.87
CA LYS A 29 11.89 22.59 17.76
C LYS A 29 10.66 21.66 17.81
N ASN A 30 9.47 22.11 17.44
CA ASN A 30 8.23 21.33 17.44
C ASN A 30 7.81 20.91 16.01
N SER A 31 8.75 20.90 15.05
CA SER A 31 8.50 20.53 13.65
C SER A 31 9.65 19.72 13.08
N TYR A 32 9.54 19.34 11.79
CA TYR A 32 10.59 18.63 11.09
C TYR A 32 11.30 19.53 10.09
N LYS A 33 12.61 19.38 10.02
CA LYS A 33 13.45 19.93 8.96
C LYS A 33 14.08 18.78 8.18
N LYS A 34 14.05 18.84 6.84
CA LYS A 34 14.80 17.90 6.00
C LYS A 34 16.27 18.34 5.96
N LYS A 35 17.18 17.42 6.29
CA LYS A 35 18.64 17.59 6.12
C LYS A 35 19.16 16.48 5.22
N THR A 36 20.14 16.79 4.38
CA THR A 36 20.90 15.76 3.65
C THR A 36 21.84 15.02 4.61
N THR A 37 22.37 13.87 4.19
CA THR A 37 23.34 13.11 5.01
C THR A 37 24.55 13.97 5.35
N GLU A 38 25.02 14.80 4.42
CA GLU A 38 26.15 15.72 4.60
C GLU A 38 25.86 16.81 5.65
N GLU A 39 24.61 17.23 5.78
CA GLU A 39 24.19 18.25 6.76
C GLU A 39 23.93 17.69 8.16
N LEU A 40 23.97 16.37 8.33
CA LEU A 40 23.74 15.74 9.64
C LEU A 40 24.88 16.06 10.61
N LYS A 41 24.50 16.24 11.86
CA LYS A 41 25.44 16.44 12.96
C LYS A 41 25.12 15.47 14.09
N SER A 42 26.14 15.12 14.86
CA SER A 42 25.92 14.41 16.13
C SER A 42 24.96 15.19 17.03
N GLY A 43 23.95 14.50 17.56
CA GLY A 43 22.85 15.09 18.34
C GLY A 43 21.62 15.47 17.51
N ASP A 44 21.64 15.35 16.20
CA ASP A 44 20.42 15.43 15.40
C ASP A 44 19.48 14.29 15.80
N ARG A 45 18.21 14.60 16.02
CA ARG A 45 17.21 13.63 16.47
C ARG A 45 16.32 13.23 15.32
N PHE A 46 16.17 11.92 15.12
CA PHE A 46 15.22 11.35 14.17
C PHE A 46 14.02 10.77 14.92
N PHE A 47 12.89 10.70 14.24
CA PHE A 47 11.86 9.78 14.67
C PHE A 47 12.30 8.36 14.28
N ILE A 48 12.66 7.59 15.26
CA ILE A 48 12.72 6.13 15.13
C ILE A 48 11.35 5.64 15.53
N ASN A 49 10.66 4.99 14.60
CA ASN A 49 9.46 4.27 14.94
C ASN A 49 9.89 3.09 15.84
N GLN A 50 9.93 3.33 17.13
CA GLN A 50 10.03 2.22 18.08
C GLN A 50 8.73 1.43 17.91
N ASN A 51 8.82 0.14 17.72
CA ASN A 51 7.75 -0.83 17.46
C ASN A 51 6.52 -0.75 18.41
N ASN A 52 6.51 0.17 19.35
CA ASN A 52 5.47 0.37 20.35
C ASN A 52 4.29 1.27 19.88
N ILE A 53 4.38 1.87 18.68
CA ILE A 53 3.28 2.72 18.13
C ILE A 53 2.31 1.89 17.32
N LEU A 54 2.74 0.74 16.79
CA LEU A 54 1.82 -0.18 16.13
C LEU A 54 1.09 -0.97 17.21
N SER A 55 -0.14 -0.59 17.50
CA SER A 55 -0.97 -1.37 18.42
C SER A 55 -1.13 -2.81 17.87
N ASN A 56 -1.30 -3.77 18.77
CA ASN A 56 -1.68 -5.14 18.41
C ASN A 56 -3.16 -5.19 17.97
N GLY A 57 -3.48 -4.42 16.93
CA GLY A 57 -4.80 -4.44 16.32
C GLY A 57 -5.17 -5.86 15.87
N THR A 58 -6.45 -6.16 15.89
CA THR A 58 -6.95 -7.51 15.58
C THR A 58 -7.79 -7.58 14.31
N ILE A 59 -8.08 -6.44 13.69
CA ILE A 59 -8.95 -6.37 12.51
C ILE A 59 -8.19 -6.77 11.26
N GLY A 60 -8.77 -7.68 10.51
CA GLY A 60 -8.33 -8.09 9.18
C GLY A 60 -7.23 -9.14 9.16
N SER A 61 -7.30 -9.99 8.17
CA SER A 61 -6.30 -11.01 7.85
C SER A 61 -5.24 -10.50 6.87
N TYR A 62 -4.23 -11.30 6.61
CA TYR A 62 -3.24 -11.04 5.56
C TYR A 62 -3.89 -10.95 4.17
N GLU A 63 -4.85 -11.85 3.88
CA GLU A 63 -5.63 -11.81 2.62
C GLU A 63 -6.41 -10.50 2.46
N ASP A 64 -7.07 -10.03 3.53
CA ASP A 64 -7.78 -8.75 3.50
C ASP A 64 -6.80 -7.61 3.19
N GLY A 65 -5.63 -7.64 3.82
CA GLY A 65 -4.57 -6.69 3.55
C GLY A 65 -4.14 -6.70 2.08
N MET A 66 -3.82 -7.87 1.52
CA MET A 66 -3.45 -8.01 0.11
C MET A 66 -4.54 -7.47 -0.82
N PHE A 67 -5.80 -7.81 -0.57
CA PHE A 67 -6.93 -7.33 -1.37
C PHE A 67 -7.02 -5.81 -1.40
N PHE A 68 -6.99 -5.17 -0.24
CA PHE A 68 -7.06 -3.73 -0.14
C PHE A 68 -5.79 -3.03 -0.62
N GLY A 69 -4.61 -3.59 -0.35
CA GLY A 69 -3.35 -3.05 -0.83
C GLY A 69 -3.30 -3.01 -2.36
N TYR A 70 -3.67 -4.11 -3.03
CA TYR A 70 -3.77 -4.13 -4.49
C TYR A 70 -4.79 -3.11 -5.01
N TRP A 71 -5.96 -3.00 -4.36
CA TRP A 71 -6.96 -2.01 -4.74
C TRP A 71 -6.45 -0.57 -4.58
N TYR A 72 -5.66 -0.27 -3.56
CA TYR A 72 -5.06 1.06 -3.40
C TYR A 72 -4.10 1.43 -4.53
N GLY A 73 -3.37 0.49 -5.08
CA GLY A 73 -2.56 0.70 -6.27
C GLY A 73 -3.42 0.77 -7.54
N ASP A 74 -3.84 -0.37 -8.04
CA ASP A 74 -4.48 -0.54 -9.36
C ASP A 74 -6.02 -0.58 -9.34
N GLY A 75 -6.66 -0.28 -8.21
CA GLY A 75 -8.12 -0.22 -8.11
C GLY A 75 -8.69 1.16 -8.42
N SER A 76 -10.01 1.21 -8.50
CA SER A 76 -10.78 2.45 -8.66
C SER A 76 -12.09 2.39 -7.89
N ALA A 77 -12.63 3.56 -7.56
CA ALA A 77 -14.01 3.69 -7.09
C ALA A 77 -14.67 4.85 -7.83
N THR A 78 -15.79 4.57 -8.47
CA THR A 78 -16.58 5.56 -9.23
C THR A 78 -17.96 5.63 -8.63
N GLU A 79 -18.37 6.81 -8.27
CA GLU A 79 -19.75 7.06 -7.87
C GLU A 79 -20.66 7.00 -9.10
N VAL A 80 -21.65 6.11 -9.07
CA VAL A 80 -22.55 5.85 -10.19
C VAL A 80 -23.96 6.36 -9.94
N GLU A 81 -24.32 6.47 -8.66
CA GLU A 81 -25.56 7.05 -8.14
C GLU A 81 -25.23 7.68 -6.78
N ASP A 82 -26.09 8.53 -6.25
CA ASP A 82 -25.84 9.21 -4.97
C ASP A 82 -25.51 8.21 -3.85
N GLY A 83 -24.28 8.28 -3.36
CA GLY A 83 -23.74 7.38 -2.33
C GLY A 83 -23.49 5.93 -2.77
N VAL A 84 -23.70 5.59 -4.06
CA VAL A 84 -23.47 4.24 -4.58
C VAL A 84 -22.19 4.18 -5.40
N PHE A 85 -21.19 3.43 -4.90
CA PHE A 85 -19.91 3.27 -5.56
C PHE A 85 -19.80 1.93 -6.31
N GLN A 86 -19.21 2.00 -7.50
CA GLN A 86 -18.70 0.87 -8.24
C GLN A 86 -17.19 0.77 -7.95
N TYR A 87 -16.75 -0.39 -7.47
CA TYR A 87 -15.34 -0.68 -7.23
C TYR A 87 -14.76 -1.45 -8.41
N GLY A 88 -13.64 -0.96 -8.92
CA GLY A 88 -12.90 -1.54 -10.03
C GLY A 88 -11.56 -2.11 -9.58
N PHE A 89 -11.10 -3.16 -10.26
CA PHE A 89 -9.79 -3.78 -10.14
C PHE A 89 -9.22 -3.94 -11.53
N THR A 90 -8.04 -3.40 -11.77
CA THR A 90 -7.40 -3.38 -13.08
C THR A 90 -6.16 -4.28 -13.07
N PHE A 91 -6.02 -5.11 -14.09
CA PHE A 91 -4.94 -6.07 -14.23
C PHE A 91 -4.26 -5.86 -15.57
N GLY A 92 -3.01 -5.39 -15.54
CA GLY A 92 -2.12 -5.39 -16.70
C GLY A 92 -1.65 -6.80 -17.04
N TYR A 93 -0.85 -6.92 -18.11
CA TYR A 93 -0.28 -8.21 -18.51
C TYR A 93 0.81 -8.71 -17.53
N GLY A 94 1.14 -10.00 -17.64
CA GLY A 94 2.14 -10.66 -16.82
C GLY A 94 1.61 -11.08 -15.47
N ASP A 95 2.43 -10.99 -14.44
CA ASP A 95 2.14 -11.46 -13.07
C ASP A 95 0.81 -10.95 -12.50
N LYS A 96 0.34 -9.78 -12.96
CA LYS A 96 -0.95 -9.23 -12.55
C LYS A 96 -2.13 -10.07 -13.03
N ILE A 97 -2.07 -10.65 -14.24
CA ILE A 97 -3.11 -11.56 -14.73
C ILE A 97 -2.94 -12.94 -14.11
N ASP A 98 -1.73 -13.46 -14.03
CA ASP A 98 -1.48 -14.84 -13.63
C ASP A 98 -1.72 -15.09 -12.14
N PHE A 99 -1.42 -14.09 -11.30
CA PHE A 99 -1.58 -14.19 -9.86
C PHE A 99 -2.75 -13.36 -9.32
N TRP A 100 -2.77 -12.04 -9.62
CA TRP A 100 -3.72 -11.13 -8.96
C TRP A 100 -5.16 -11.29 -9.44
N LEU A 101 -5.38 -11.54 -10.72
CA LEU A 101 -6.73 -11.76 -11.23
C LEU A 101 -7.42 -12.98 -10.59
N PRO A 102 -6.80 -14.17 -10.51
CA PRO A 102 -7.35 -15.30 -9.76
C PRO A 102 -7.53 -15.01 -8.27
N PHE A 103 -6.57 -14.36 -7.63
CA PHE A 103 -6.64 -14.00 -6.21
C PHE A 103 -7.87 -13.11 -5.94
N ILE A 104 -8.03 -12.02 -6.67
CA ILE A 104 -9.16 -11.09 -6.51
C ILE A 104 -10.49 -11.78 -6.81
N LYS A 105 -10.57 -12.61 -7.85
CA LYS A 105 -11.79 -13.41 -8.16
C LYS A 105 -12.18 -14.31 -7.01
N ASN A 106 -11.22 -15.07 -6.48
CA ASN A 106 -11.47 -16.00 -5.36
C ASN A 106 -11.89 -15.23 -4.09
N TYR A 107 -11.24 -14.11 -3.82
CA TYR A 107 -11.59 -13.28 -2.68
C TYR A 107 -13.00 -12.71 -2.82
N LEU A 108 -13.37 -12.19 -3.99
CA LEU A 108 -14.72 -11.68 -4.26
C LEU A 108 -15.77 -12.80 -4.18
N LEU A 109 -15.47 -14.00 -4.71
CA LEU A 109 -16.35 -15.17 -4.59
C LEU A 109 -16.60 -15.53 -3.11
N LYS A 110 -15.55 -15.55 -2.29
CA LYS A 110 -15.64 -15.82 -0.84
C LYS A 110 -16.57 -14.83 -0.12
N ILE A 111 -16.54 -13.55 -0.51
CA ILE A 111 -17.34 -12.49 0.13
C ILE A 111 -18.78 -12.48 -0.36
N THR A 112 -18.98 -12.65 -1.66
CA THR A 112 -20.28 -12.41 -2.30
C THR A 112 -21.05 -13.67 -2.61
N GLY A 113 -20.38 -14.82 -2.65
CA GLY A 113 -20.92 -16.08 -3.17
C GLY A 113 -21.12 -16.10 -4.70
N LYS A 114 -20.58 -15.11 -5.42
CA LYS A 114 -20.77 -14.95 -6.87
C LYS A 114 -19.43 -14.97 -7.61
N GLU A 115 -19.42 -15.59 -8.77
CA GLU A 115 -18.28 -15.52 -9.68
C GLU A 115 -18.24 -14.19 -10.44
N PHE A 116 -17.05 -13.61 -10.53
CA PHE A 116 -16.79 -12.41 -11.30
C PHE A 116 -15.99 -12.72 -12.56
N LYS A 117 -16.53 -12.31 -13.71
CA LYS A 117 -15.82 -12.40 -14.99
C LYS A 117 -15.02 -11.12 -15.19
N GLY A 118 -13.73 -11.26 -15.51
CA GLY A 118 -12.94 -10.11 -15.97
C GLY A 118 -13.38 -9.70 -17.36
N SER A 119 -13.50 -8.41 -17.61
CA SER A 119 -13.77 -7.84 -18.93
C SER A 119 -12.47 -7.38 -19.56
N LEU A 120 -12.15 -7.92 -20.75
CA LEU A 120 -11.02 -7.40 -21.52
C LEU A 120 -11.34 -5.97 -21.98
N ARG A 121 -10.40 -5.08 -21.74
CA ARG A 121 -10.44 -3.69 -22.19
C ARG A 121 -9.26 -3.41 -23.08
N ASN A 122 -9.47 -2.57 -24.08
CA ASN A 122 -8.46 -2.13 -25.02
C ASN A 122 -8.49 -0.62 -25.12
N ARG A 123 -7.31 0.02 -25.02
CA ARG A 123 -7.17 1.45 -25.27
C ARG A 123 -5.87 1.69 -26.05
N GLY A 124 -6.00 1.79 -27.34
CA GLY A 124 -4.84 1.93 -28.24
C GLY A 124 -4.01 0.64 -28.28
N GLN A 125 -2.74 0.70 -27.89
CA GLN A 125 -1.83 -0.47 -27.92
C GLN A 125 -1.74 -1.23 -26.61
N LYS A 126 -2.57 -0.88 -25.61
CA LYS A 126 -2.54 -1.53 -24.29
C LYS A 126 -3.87 -2.21 -24.01
N ASP A 127 -3.79 -3.49 -23.74
CA ASP A 127 -4.91 -4.28 -23.25
C ASP A 127 -4.77 -4.48 -21.74
N TRP A 128 -5.90 -4.58 -21.05
CA TRP A 128 -5.96 -4.94 -19.62
C TRP A 128 -7.26 -5.70 -19.34
N VAL A 129 -7.28 -6.40 -18.23
CA VAL A 129 -8.51 -7.01 -17.71
C VAL A 129 -9.04 -6.16 -16.57
N GLU A 130 -10.33 -5.96 -16.52
CA GLU A 130 -11.01 -5.21 -15.45
C GLU A 130 -12.10 -6.07 -14.82
N ILE A 131 -12.18 -6.05 -13.49
CA ILE A 131 -13.35 -6.50 -12.73
C ILE A 131 -13.96 -5.23 -12.12
N ALA A 132 -15.25 -5.01 -12.39
CA ALA A 132 -15.99 -3.91 -11.79
C ALA A 132 -17.25 -4.46 -11.11
N THR A 133 -17.53 -4.00 -9.88
CA THR A 133 -18.65 -4.50 -9.09
C THR A 133 -19.34 -3.41 -8.30
N ARG A 134 -20.68 -3.53 -8.17
CA ARG A 134 -21.54 -2.73 -7.28
C ARG A 134 -22.15 -3.62 -6.19
N ASP A 135 -21.63 -4.81 -6.01
CA ASP A 135 -22.21 -5.77 -5.06
C ASP A 135 -22.25 -5.19 -3.64
N LYS A 136 -23.39 -5.40 -2.98
CA LYS A 136 -23.62 -4.87 -1.63
C LYS A 136 -22.60 -5.41 -0.61
N ALA A 137 -22.23 -6.69 -0.73
CA ALA A 137 -21.27 -7.29 0.20
C ALA A 137 -19.88 -6.65 0.05
N VAL A 138 -19.46 -6.32 -1.18
CA VAL A 138 -18.21 -5.60 -1.44
C VAL A 138 -18.26 -4.19 -0.84
N ARG A 139 -19.35 -3.45 -1.05
CA ARG A 139 -19.54 -2.12 -0.43
C ARG A 139 -19.50 -2.19 1.09
N THR A 140 -20.17 -3.18 1.67
CA THR A 140 -20.14 -3.40 3.13
C THR A 140 -18.73 -3.69 3.62
N LEU A 141 -17.96 -4.51 2.90
CA LEU A 141 -16.58 -4.79 3.23
C LEU A 141 -15.73 -3.50 3.26
N PHE A 142 -15.79 -2.68 2.20
CA PHE A 142 -15.06 -1.40 2.15
C PHE A 142 -15.43 -0.49 3.32
N ASN A 143 -16.71 -0.39 3.64
CA ASN A 143 -17.18 0.41 4.77
C ASN A 143 -16.68 -0.12 6.12
N ASN A 144 -16.70 -1.44 6.33
CA ASN A 144 -16.22 -2.07 7.58
C ASN A 144 -14.74 -1.79 7.83
N PHE A 145 -13.95 -1.75 6.77
CA PHE A 145 -12.53 -1.39 6.85
C PHE A 145 -12.31 0.15 6.85
N GLY A 146 -13.36 0.95 6.73
CA GLY A 146 -13.25 2.41 6.68
C GLY A 146 -12.53 2.93 5.43
N ILE A 147 -12.52 2.13 4.36
CA ILE A 147 -11.81 2.45 3.12
C ILE A 147 -12.74 3.26 2.20
N LYS A 148 -12.37 4.49 1.98
CA LYS A 148 -13.14 5.45 1.18
C LYS A 148 -12.75 5.42 -0.29
N SER A 149 -13.65 5.89 -1.15
CA SER A 149 -13.44 6.01 -2.60
C SER A 149 -12.23 6.85 -3.00
N LYS A 150 -11.84 7.81 -2.17
CA LYS A 150 -10.68 8.69 -2.42
C LYS A 150 -9.32 8.06 -2.12
N LYS A 151 -9.29 6.79 -1.74
CA LYS A 151 -8.04 6.07 -1.40
C LYS A 151 -7.21 6.76 -0.28
N GLU A 152 -7.87 7.46 0.62
CA GLU A 152 -7.24 7.95 1.84
C GLU A 152 -7.00 6.76 2.78
N LEU A 153 -5.77 6.64 3.29
CA LEU A 153 -5.46 5.59 4.25
C LEU A 153 -6.33 5.77 5.50
N PRO A 154 -7.02 4.73 5.96
CA PRO A 154 -7.84 4.85 7.16
C PRO A 154 -6.96 5.05 8.40
N ASP A 155 -7.36 5.95 9.30
CA ASP A 155 -6.66 6.19 10.57
C ASP A 155 -6.47 4.90 11.38
N LYS A 156 -7.40 3.96 11.24
CA LYS A 156 -7.38 2.63 11.86
C LYS A 156 -6.23 1.73 11.40
N LEU A 157 -5.58 2.05 10.27
CA LEU A 157 -4.52 1.19 9.70
C LEU A 157 -3.39 0.93 10.71
N LEU A 158 -3.02 1.93 11.48
CA LEU A 158 -1.93 1.82 12.46
C LEU A 158 -2.37 1.35 13.85
N THR A 159 -3.65 1.54 14.19
CA THR A 159 -4.15 1.36 15.57
C THR A 159 -5.05 0.14 15.76
N GLU A 160 -5.89 -0.18 14.79
CA GLU A 160 -6.92 -1.23 14.95
C GLU A 160 -6.67 -2.46 14.07
N PHE A 161 -5.97 -2.31 12.92
CA PHE A 161 -5.71 -3.43 12.02
C PHE A 161 -4.57 -4.31 12.53
N SER A 162 -4.70 -5.61 12.28
CA SER A 162 -3.70 -6.60 12.68
C SER A 162 -2.36 -6.39 11.96
N GLU A 163 -1.28 -6.91 12.52
CA GLU A 163 0.02 -6.91 11.85
C GLU A 163 -0.06 -7.66 10.52
N ASN A 164 -0.78 -8.79 10.49
CA ASN A 164 -0.97 -9.56 9.27
C ASN A 164 -1.67 -8.74 8.18
N PHE A 165 -2.72 -7.98 8.54
CA PHE A 165 -3.37 -7.08 7.60
C PHE A 165 -2.40 -6.04 7.04
N ARG A 166 -1.63 -5.37 7.91
CA ARG A 166 -0.67 -4.35 7.50
C ARG A 166 0.40 -4.90 6.56
N ARG A 167 0.93 -6.10 6.85
CA ARG A 167 1.89 -6.79 5.97
C ARG A 167 1.27 -7.08 4.61
N GLY A 168 0.11 -7.72 4.59
CA GLY A 168 -0.62 -7.99 3.34
C GLY A 168 -0.93 -6.72 2.56
N PHE A 169 -1.31 -5.63 3.26
CA PHE A 169 -1.58 -4.35 2.62
C PHE A 169 -0.35 -3.77 1.89
N ILE A 170 0.82 -3.83 2.54
CA ILE A 170 2.08 -3.39 1.92
C ILE A 170 2.42 -4.28 0.73
N ASP A 171 2.32 -5.60 0.86
CA ASP A 171 2.62 -6.55 -0.21
C ASP A 171 1.69 -6.35 -1.42
N GLY A 172 0.41 -6.15 -1.18
CA GLY A 172 -0.58 -5.85 -2.22
C GLY A 172 -0.31 -4.52 -2.92
N LEU A 173 -0.02 -3.46 -2.16
CA LEU A 173 0.26 -2.13 -2.70
C LEU A 173 1.55 -2.12 -3.54
N LEU A 174 2.62 -2.72 -3.04
CA LEU A 174 3.89 -2.81 -3.77
C LEU A 174 3.76 -3.65 -5.04
N SER A 175 2.95 -4.70 -5.03
CA SER A 175 2.69 -5.51 -6.22
C SER A 175 1.89 -4.76 -7.29
N ALA A 176 1.03 -3.82 -6.88
CA ALA A 176 0.26 -3.01 -7.81
C ALA A 176 1.11 -1.88 -8.44
N ASP A 177 1.69 -1.02 -7.59
CA ASP A 177 2.38 0.21 -8.00
C ASP A 177 3.90 0.16 -7.78
N GLY A 178 4.39 -0.84 -7.09
CA GLY A 178 5.82 -0.96 -6.76
C GLY A 178 6.67 -1.34 -7.98
N SER A 179 7.87 -0.81 -8.04
CA SER A 179 8.93 -1.32 -8.89
C SER A 179 10.10 -1.75 -8.02
N VAL A 180 10.60 -2.95 -8.23
CA VAL A 180 11.87 -3.40 -7.65
C VAL A 180 12.95 -3.10 -8.67
N ASP A 181 13.77 -2.10 -8.39
CA ASP A 181 14.95 -1.82 -9.20
C ASP A 181 15.99 -2.91 -8.87
N THR A 182 16.00 -3.96 -9.68
CA THR A 182 17.08 -4.96 -9.63
C THR A 182 18.32 -4.29 -10.21
N ALA A 183 19.07 -3.58 -9.38
CA ALA A 183 20.39 -3.09 -9.74
C ALA A 183 21.21 -4.27 -10.28
N ARG A 184 21.53 -4.22 -11.57
CA ARG A 184 22.48 -5.09 -12.25
C ARG A 184 23.90 -4.66 -11.93
#